data_4427973e90d31dbafd1d4d6a216133cf
#
_entry.id   4427973e90d31dbafd1d4d6a216133cf
#
_cell.length_a   1.000
_cell.length_b   1.000
_cell.length_c   1.000
_cell.angle_alpha   90.00
_cell.angle_beta   90.00
_cell.angle_gamma   90.00
#
_symmetry.space_group_name_H-M   'P 1'
#
loop_
_entity.id
_entity.type
_entity.pdbx_description
1 polymer ?
#
loop_
_entity_poly.entity_id
_entity_poly.type
_entity_poly.pdbx_seq_one_letter_code
_entity_poly.pdbx_strand_id
1 'polypeptide(L)'
;MKTVVFHLQAKTCEKDISKLKEEKDGILAITDQFSDVAYAKEHNIAVIFYETPGTNRSVSGVDMVVQGFEELNVEYLQLIYMRHHGLPWIIAKTDRICIRESVEGDLTAFRKLYQEEGMLDYLPNPEFEGEEGRENFRHYIRSMYRFYNYGIWTVLERKNGAIIGRVGIENGEYQGENVLELGYLIGKDWRRQGFAREAVSMTERFAAEVLQADSLHAFIHPQNESSIAFIKAIGYEKLELPGEDGVLVWQKNLQKGRI
;
A
#
# COMPACT_ATOMS: atom_id res chain seq x y z
N MET A 1 -29.01 11.12 -9.76
CA MET A 1 -28.47 11.54 -8.42
C MET A 1 -27.84 12.92 -8.59
N LYS A 2 -27.83 13.79 -7.60
CA LYS A 2 -27.03 15.01 -7.69
C LYS A 2 -25.59 14.66 -7.37
N THR A 3 -24.63 15.24 -8.09
CA THR A 3 -23.22 15.06 -7.79
C THR A 3 -22.91 15.63 -6.39
N VAL A 4 -22.31 14.80 -5.54
CA VAL A 4 -21.88 15.21 -4.20
C VAL A 4 -20.42 15.52 -4.26
N VAL A 5 -20.03 16.68 -3.75
CA VAL A 5 -18.64 17.12 -3.74
C VAL A 5 -18.18 17.25 -2.30
N PHE A 6 -17.09 16.57 -1.98
CA PHE A 6 -16.46 16.63 -0.68
C PHE A 6 -15.28 17.60 -0.71
N HIS A 7 -15.35 18.62 0.14
CA HIS A 7 -14.17 19.40 0.52
C HIS A 7 -13.51 18.70 1.71
N LEU A 8 -12.33 18.16 1.53
CA LEU A 8 -11.62 17.39 2.56
C LEU A 8 -11.12 18.24 3.75
N GLN A 9 -11.27 19.55 3.68
CA GLN A 9 -11.01 20.46 4.79
C GLN A 9 -12.29 21.12 5.38
N ALA A 10 -13.44 20.88 4.80
CA ALA A 10 -14.71 21.48 5.24
C ALA A 10 -15.89 20.54 4.92
N LYS A 11 -16.96 20.73 5.69
CA LYS A 11 -18.20 19.95 5.61
C LYS A 11 -18.69 19.70 4.19
N THR A 12 -19.23 18.49 3.98
CA THR A 12 -19.95 18.08 2.76
C THR A 12 -20.87 19.16 2.23
N CYS A 13 -20.78 19.48 0.94
CA CYS A 13 -21.78 20.30 0.27
C CYS A 13 -22.16 19.68 -1.07
N GLU A 14 -23.47 19.72 -1.37
CA GLU A 14 -23.98 19.39 -2.70
C GLU A 14 -23.69 20.57 -3.63
N LYS A 15 -22.84 20.39 -4.63
CA LYS A 15 -22.56 21.39 -5.66
C LYS A 15 -22.52 20.71 -7.03
N ASP A 16 -22.84 21.48 -8.04
CA ASP A 16 -22.58 21.10 -9.42
C ASP A 16 -21.07 21.16 -9.68
N ILE A 17 -20.47 20.05 -10.05
CA ILE A 17 -19.03 19.94 -10.27
C ILE A 17 -18.50 20.96 -11.29
N SER A 18 -19.31 21.32 -12.29
CA SER A 18 -18.95 22.33 -13.28
C SER A 18 -18.77 23.74 -12.73
N LYS A 19 -19.32 24.02 -11.53
CA LYS A 19 -19.21 25.33 -10.86
C LYS A 19 -18.00 25.45 -9.97
N LEU A 20 -17.21 24.37 -9.81
CA LEU A 20 -16.05 24.31 -8.90
C LEU A 20 -14.73 24.71 -9.56
N LYS A 21 -14.78 25.52 -10.62
CA LYS A 21 -13.60 25.87 -11.43
C LYS A 21 -12.46 26.56 -10.66
N GLU A 22 -12.74 27.11 -9.50
CA GLU A 22 -11.76 27.92 -8.73
C GLU A 22 -11.22 27.22 -7.46
N GLU A 23 -11.82 26.10 -7.04
CA GLU A 23 -11.47 25.41 -5.78
C GLU A 23 -10.99 23.98 -6.08
N LYS A 24 -9.84 23.82 -6.75
CA LYS A 24 -9.36 22.48 -7.17
C LYS A 24 -8.75 21.66 -6.03
N ASP A 25 -8.24 22.31 -5.01
CA ASP A 25 -7.52 21.64 -3.93
C ASP A 25 -8.50 21.09 -2.88
N GLY A 26 -8.39 19.81 -2.60
CA GLY A 26 -9.22 19.14 -1.59
C GLY A 26 -10.59 18.68 -2.08
N ILE A 27 -10.83 18.64 -3.39
CA ILE A 27 -12.11 18.22 -3.97
C ILE A 27 -12.08 16.74 -4.35
N LEU A 28 -13.13 16.02 -3.95
CA LEU A 28 -13.47 14.70 -4.44
C LEU A 28 -14.96 14.71 -4.84
N ALA A 29 -15.27 14.21 -6.01
CA ALA A 29 -16.63 14.11 -6.53
C ALA A 29 -17.17 12.68 -6.43
N ILE A 30 -18.46 12.54 -6.08
CA ILE A 30 -19.20 11.28 -6.21
C ILE A 30 -20.35 11.54 -7.19
N THR A 31 -20.42 10.78 -8.27
CA THR A 31 -21.41 10.98 -9.33
C THR A 31 -21.87 9.67 -9.97
N ASP A 32 -23.06 9.66 -10.57
CA ASP A 32 -23.55 8.58 -11.45
C ASP A 32 -23.64 9.04 -12.92
N GLN A 33 -23.08 10.24 -13.24
CA GLN A 33 -23.12 10.85 -14.54
C GLN A 33 -21.76 10.75 -15.25
N PHE A 34 -21.76 10.19 -16.47
CA PHE A 34 -20.54 10.08 -17.29
C PHE A 34 -19.97 11.46 -17.68
N SER A 35 -20.84 12.47 -17.84
CA SER A 35 -20.40 13.84 -18.12
C SER A 35 -19.52 14.40 -17.00
N ASP A 36 -19.88 14.12 -15.75
CA ASP A 36 -19.14 14.60 -14.59
C ASP A 36 -17.80 13.85 -14.43
N VAL A 37 -17.78 12.54 -14.77
CA VAL A 37 -16.52 11.77 -14.83
C VAL A 37 -15.58 12.38 -15.87
N ALA A 38 -16.07 12.71 -17.06
CA ALA A 38 -15.27 13.34 -18.11
C ALA A 38 -14.70 14.69 -17.64
N TYR A 39 -15.55 15.52 -17.03
CA TYR A 39 -15.13 16.80 -16.47
C TYR A 39 -14.09 16.64 -15.35
N ALA A 40 -14.31 15.72 -14.41
CA ALA A 40 -13.39 15.44 -13.32
C ALA A 40 -11.99 15.03 -13.84
N LYS A 41 -11.97 14.16 -14.84
CA LYS A 41 -10.75 13.69 -15.50
C LYS A 41 -10.00 14.84 -16.18
N GLU A 42 -10.69 15.71 -16.92
CA GLU A 42 -10.10 16.88 -17.59
C GLU A 42 -9.47 17.87 -16.59
N HIS A 43 -10.06 17.97 -15.39
CA HIS A 43 -9.66 18.92 -14.37
C HIS A 43 -8.84 18.31 -13.22
N ASN A 44 -8.41 17.04 -13.37
CA ASN A 44 -7.64 16.32 -12.35
C ASN A 44 -8.32 16.32 -10.97
N ILE A 45 -9.62 16.03 -10.94
CA ILE A 45 -10.44 15.91 -9.74
C ILE A 45 -10.65 14.42 -9.43
N ALA A 46 -10.40 14.02 -8.17
CA ALA A 46 -10.68 12.67 -7.71
C ALA A 46 -12.17 12.35 -7.84
N VAL A 47 -12.52 11.20 -8.43
CA VAL A 47 -13.92 10.85 -8.70
C VAL A 47 -14.26 9.42 -8.34
N ILE A 48 -15.32 9.27 -7.54
CA ILE A 48 -15.99 8.00 -7.26
C ILE A 48 -17.24 7.92 -8.13
N PHE A 49 -17.38 6.85 -8.87
CA PHE A 49 -18.59 6.60 -9.65
C PHE A 49 -19.56 5.75 -8.85
N TYR A 50 -20.78 6.26 -8.66
CA TYR A 50 -21.87 5.48 -8.09
C TYR A 50 -22.56 4.68 -9.20
N GLU A 51 -22.47 3.36 -9.10
CA GLU A 51 -23.16 2.44 -9.96
C GLU A 51 -24.45 1.95 -9.29
N THR A 52 -25.58 2.17 -9.90
CA THR A 52 -26.85 1.61 -9.41
C THR A 52 -26.75 0.08 -9.47
N PRO A 53 -27.02 -0.63 -8.36
CA PRO A 53 -26.96 -2.10 -8.34
C PRO A 53 -27.72 -2.75 -9.48
N GLY A 54 -27.09 -3.71 -10.15
CA GLY A 54 -27.67 -4.47 -11.27
C GLY A 54 -27.56 -3.79 -12.65
N THR A 55 -26.93 -2.62 -12.76
CA THR A 55 -26.79 -1.94 -14.08
C THR A 55 -25.54 -2.35 -14.86
N ASN A 56 -24.52 -2.88 -14.21
CA ASN A 56 -23.23 -3.33 -14.81
C ASN A 56 -22.66 -2.34 -15.82
N ARG A 57 -22.58 -1.06 -15.44
CA ARG A 57 -22.05 -0.01 -16.32
C ARG A 57 -20.53 -0.08 -16.32
N SER A 58 -19.94 -0.29 -17.50
CA SER A 58 -18.49 -0.16 -17.65
C SER A 58 -18.10 1.32 -17.61
N VAL A 59 -17.38 1.74 -16.57
CA VAL A 59 -16.83 3.09 -16.44
C VAL A 59 -15.30 2.99 -16.33
N SER A 60 -14.60 3.88 -17.03
CA SER A 60 -13.13 3.96 -16.99
C SER A 60 -12.67 5.37 -16.61
N GLY A 61 -11.47 5.43 -15.99
CA GLY A 61 -10.88 6.72 -15.59
C GLY A 61 -11.48 7.31 -14.32
N VAL A 62 -12.09 6.48 -13.48
CA VAL A 62 -12.53 6.81 -12.12
C VAL A 62 -11.57 6.23 -11.09
N ASP A 63 -11.52 6.82 -9.92
CA ASP A 63 -10.67 6.32 -8.84
C ASP A 63 -11.28 5.11 -8.16
N MET A 64 -12.62 5.05 -8.10
CA MET A 64 -13.37 3.95 -7.53
C MET A 64 -14.78 3.88 -8.08
N VAL A 65 -15.35 2.66 -8.09
CA VAL A 65 -16.77 2.41 -8.34
C VAL A 65 -17.39 1.87 -7.07
N VAL A 66 -18.54 2.42 -6.68
CA VAL A 66 -19.27 1.98 -5.48
C VAL A 66 -20.74 1.73 -5.83
N GLN A 67 -21.37 0.75 -5.18
CA GLN A 67 -22.80 0.44 -5.29
C GLN A 67 -23.58 0.81 -4.01
N GLY A 68 -22.87 1.32 -2.97
CA GLY A 68 -23.42 1.79 -1.71
C GLY A 68 -22.48 2.82 -1.07
N PHE A 69 -22.91 3.40 0.05
CA PHE A 69 -22.17 4.45 0.75
C PHE A 69 -21.78 4.05 2.19
N GLU A 70 -22.18 2.87 2.61
CA GLU A 70 -22.07 2.39 3.99
C GLU A 70 -20.61 2.33 4.47
N GLU A 71 -19.69 2.05 3.55
CA GLU A 71 -18.26 1.94 3.85
C GLU A 71 -17.47 3.23 3.56
N LEU A 72 -18.12 4.27 2.99
CA LEU A 72 -17.50 5.54 2.67
C LEU A 72 -17.44 6.46 3.89
N ASN A 73 -16.41 6.30 4.70
CA ASN A 73 -16.11 7.28 5.74
C ASN A 73 -15.13 8.36 5.26
N VAL A 74 -14.93 9.41 6.07
CA VAL A 74 -14.06 10.55 5.70
C VAL A 74 -12.62 10.12 5.46
N GLU A 75 -12.10 9.17 6.23
CA GLU A 75 -10.73 8.67 6.09
C GLU A 75 -10.54 7.96 4.76
N TYR A 76 -11.54 7.18 4.35
CA TYR A 76 -11.50 6.49 3.06
C TYR A 76 -11.60 7.45 1.87
N LEU A 77 -12.42 8.50 1.97
CA LEU A 77 -12.48 9.57 0.97
C LEU A 77 -11.14 10.31 0.86
N GLN A 78 -10.49 10.60 2.00
CA GLN A 78 -9.15 11.19 2.02
C GLN A 78 -8.11 10.29 1.36
N LEU A 79 -8.17 8.98 1.61
CA LEU A 79 -7.28 8.00 0.99
C LEU A 79 -7.42 8.00 -0.54
N ILE A 80 -8.66 7.98 -1.07
CA ILE A 80 -8.93 8.05 -2.51
C ILE A 80 -8.39 9.34 -3.11
N TYR A 81 -8.65 10.48 -2.45
CA TYR A 81 -8.13 11.78 -2.86
C TYR A 81 -6.60 11.79 -2.91
N MET A 82 -5.93 11.34 -1.87
CA MET A 82 -4.48 11.32 -1.79
C MET A 82 -3.86 10.44 -2.88
N ARG A 83 -4.41 9.26 -3.11
CA ARG A 83 -3.96 8.34 -4.16
C ARG A 83 -4.17 8.92 -5.57
N HIS A 84 -5.27 9.63 -5.80
CA HIS A 84 -5.53 10.33 -7.07
C HIS A 84 -4.42 11.35 -7.38
N HIS A 85 -4.04 12.13 -6.38
CA HIS A 85 -3.02 13.17 -6.49
C HIS A 85 -1.58 12.67 -6.29
N GLY A 86 -1.35 11.37 -6.20
CA GLY A 86 -0.01 10.80 -5.97
C GLY A 86 0.58 11.14 -4.60
N LEU A 87 -0.25 11.50 -3.63
CA LEU A 87 0.15 11.76 -2.25
C LEU A 87 0.17 10.44 -1.47
N PRO A 88 1.25 10.13 -0.75
CA PRO A 88 1.36 8.85 -0.06
C PRO A 88 0.51 8.81 1.20
N TRP A 89 -0.32 7.77 1.35
CA TRP A 89 -1.02 7.51 2.60
C TRP A 89 -0.05 7.00 3.67
N ILE A 90 -0.22 7.50 4.89
CA ILE A 90 0.61 7.08 6.02
C ILE A 90 -0.02 5.85 6.67
N ILE A 91 0.73 4.74 6.66
CA ILE A 91 0.32 3.46 7.23
C ILE A 91 0.54 3.47 8.75
N ALA A 92 1.72 3.89 9.17
CA ALA A 92 2.08 3.95 10.59
C ALA A 92 3.18 4.99 10.86
N LYS A 93 3.19 5.50 12.09
CA LYS A 93 4.27 6.34 12.63
C LYS A 93 4.67 5.88 14.01
N THR A 94 5.96 5.89 14.26
CA THR A 94 6.56 5.73 15.59
C THR A 94 7.42 6.95 15.88
N ASP A 95 8.21 6.92 16.95
CA ASP A 95 9.15 8.01 17.24
C ASP A 95 10.30 8.05 16.23
N ARG A 96 10.72 6.90 15.67
CA ARG A 96 11.89 6.78 14.81
C ARG A 96 11.59 6.63 13.34
N ILE A 97 10.47 6.00 12.96
CA ILE A 97 10.12 5.72 11.57
C ILE A 97 8.72 6.25 11.19
N CYS A 98 8.57 6.46 9.88
CA CYS A 98 7.28 6.64 9.24
C CYS A 98 7.17 5.61 8.11
N ILE A 99 6.08 4.83 8.11
CA ILE A 99 5.74 3.90 7.04
C ILE A 99 4.61 4.52 6.24
N ARG A 100 4.80 4.62 4.93
CA ARG A 100 3.80 5.17 4.02
C ARG A 100 3.76 4.43 2.69
N GLU A 101 2.69 4.60 1.96
CA GLU A 101 2.64 4.14 0.57
C GLU A 101 3.83 4.68 -0.21
N SER A 102 4.37 3.85 -1.10
CA SER A 102 5.46 4.23 -1.99
C SER A 102 4.93 5.15 -3.09
N VAL A 103 5.74 6.09 -3.51
CA VAL A 103 5.46 6.99 -4.63
C VAL A 103 6.58 6.90 -5.67
N GLU A 104 6.31 7.31 -6.91
CA GLU A 104 7.30 7.25 -8.00
C GLU A 104 8.63 7.94 -7.65
N GLY A 105 8.58 9.02 -6.88
CA GLY A 105 9.76 9.73 -6.39
C GLY A 105 10.71 8.89 -5.53
N ASP A 106 10.25 7.77 -4.97
CA ASP A 106 11.05 6.89 -4.14
C ASP A 106 12.01 6.01 -4.95
N LEU A 107 11.77 5.84 -6.25
CA LEU A 107 12.55 4.95 -7.13
C LEU A 107 14.07 5.19 -7.07
N THR A 108 14.49 6.44 -6.97
CA THR A 108 15.92 6.76 -6.88
C THR A 108 16.56 6.22 -5.60
N ALA A 109 15.83 6.27 -4.50
CA ALA A 109 16.30 5.72 -3.23
C ALA A 109 16.24 4.19 -3.24
N PHE A 110 15.20 3.60 -3.83
CA PHE A 110 15.09 2.15 -3.95
C PHE A 110 16.22 1.57 -4.80
N ARG A 111 16.56 2.17 -5.95
CA ARG A 111 17.72 1.75 -6.74
C ARG A 111 18.99 1.68 -5.90
N LYS A 112 19.26 2.69 -5.08
CA LYS A 112 20.43 2.70 -4.20
C LYS A 112 20.38 1.56 -3.18
N LEU A 113 19.23 1.31 -2.55
CA LEU A 113 19.05 0.22 -1.58
C LEU A 113 19.28 -1.15 -2.22
N TYR A 114 18.73 -1.37 -3.42
CA TYR A 114 18.87 -2.65 -4.11
C TYR A 114 20.26 -2.87 -4.75
N GLN A 115 21.03 -1.80 -4.96
CA GLN A 115 22.44 -1.87 -5.41
C GLN A 115 23.42 -2.12 -4.25
N GLU A 116 22.99 -2.09 -3.00
CA GLU A 116 23.86 -2.45 -1.87
C GLU A 116 24.35 -3.89 -1.98
N GLU A 117 25.63 -4.13 -1.66
CA GLU A 117 26.26 -5.43 -1.70
C GLU A 117 25.47 -6.47 -0.88
N GLY A 118 25.17 -7.61 -1.49
CA GLY A 118 24.43 -8.71 -0.88
C GLY A 118 22.91 -8.48 -0.76
N MET A 119 22.37 -7.37 -1.26
CA MET A 119 20.94 -7.10 -1.16
C MET A 119 20.11 -8.01 -2.07
N LEU A 120 20.61 -8.30 -3.26
CA LEU A 120 19.95 -9.14 -4.26
C LEU A 120 20.35 -10.62 -4.19
N ASP A 121 21.17 -11.04 -3.24
CA ASP A 121 21.57 -12.45 -3.12
C ASP A 121 20.37 -13.38 -2.92
N TYR A 122 19.31 -12.87 -2.26
CA TYR A 122 18.12 -13.63 -1.87
C TYR A 122 16.81 -12.92 -2.16
N LEU A 123 16.84 -11.75 -2.80
CA LEU A 123 15.66 -10.99 -3.19
C LEU A 123 15.56 -10.94 -4.71
N PRO A 124 14.35 -11.01 -5.26
CA PRO A 124 14.17 -10.74 -6.68
C PRO A 124 14.62 -9.32 -7.01
N ASN A 125 15.26 -9.17 -8.17
CA ASN A 125 15.55 -7.83 -8.69
C ASN A 125 14.24 -7.21 -9.19
N PRO A 126 13.76 -6.11 -8.58
CA PRO A 126 12.50 -5.50 -8.99
C PRO A 126 12.59 -4.68 -10.28
N GLU A 127 13.75 -4.71 -10.97
CA GLU A 127 13.96 -4.06 -12.28
C GLU A 127 13.50 -2.58 -12.31
N PHE A 128 13.91 -1.79 -11.33
CA PHE A 128 13.55 -0.37 -11.23
C PHE A 128 14.23 0.54 -12.26
N GLU A 129 15.01 -0.04 -13.20
CA GLU A 129 15.79 0.73 -14.16
C GLU A 129 14.97 1.12 -15.41
N GLY A 130 15.36 2.24 -15.99
CA GLY A 130 14.77 2.75 -17.23
C GLY A 130 13.31 3.19 -17.12
N GLU A 131 12.68 3.42 -18.27
CA GLU A 131 11.27 3.82 -18.34
C GLU A 131 10.34 2.63 -18.05
N GLU A 132 10.72 1.43 -18.48
CA GLU A 132 9.97 0.20 -18.21
C GLU A 132 9.86 -0.09 -16.71
N GLY A 133 10.98 -0.01 -15.97
CA GLY A 133 10.96 -0.18 -14.53
C GLY A 133 10.13 0.88 -13.80
N ARG A 134 10.12 2.10 -14.33
CA ARG A 134 9.27 3.19 -13.82
C ARG A 134 7.79 2.88 -14.06
N GLU A 135 7.42 2.41 -15.25
CA GLU A 135 6.04 2.08 -15.57
C GLU A 135 5.54 0.87 -14.79
N ASN A 136 6.37 -0.17 -14.63
CA ASN A 136 6.08 -1.33 -13.79
C ASN A 136 5.83 -0.91 -12.34
N PHE A 137 6.62 0.03 -11.82
CA PHE A 137 6.43 0.54 -10.47
C PHE A 137 5.14 1.39 -10.33
N ARG A 138 4.81 2.22 -11.31
CA ARG A 138 3.52 2.93 -11.37
C ARG A 138 2.34 1.96 -11.39
N HIS A 139 2.47 0.91 -12.19
CA HIS A 139 1.45 -0.14 -12.25
C HIS A 139 1.30 -0.84 -10.90
N TYR A 140 2.41 -1.20 -10.25
CA TYR A 140 2.41 -1.79 -8.91
C TYR A 140 1.68 -0.90 -7.90
N ILE A 141 2.06 0.38 -7.80
CA ILE A 141 1.42 1.34 -6.89
C ILE A 141 -0.09 1.41 -7.12
N ARG A 142 -0.51 1.52 -8.39
CA ARG A 142 -1.92 1.61 -8.73
C ARG A 142 -2.67 0.33 -8.41
N SER A 143 -2.13 -0.82 -8.77
CA SER A 143 -2.81 -2.10 -8.58
C SER A 143 -2.88 -2.49 -7.11
N MET A 144 -1.74 -2.51 -6.41
CA MET A 144 -1.69 -2.98 -5.04
C MET A 144 -2.47 -2.06 -4.10
N TYR A 145 -2.17 -0.78 -4.10
CA TYR A 145 -2.78 0.11 -3.12
C TYR A 145 -4.26 0.41 -3.42
N ARG A 146 -4.65 0.53 -4.70
CA ARG A 146 -6.06 0.81 -5.03
C ARG A 146 -6.96 -0.41 -4.93
N PHE A 147 -6.46 -1.60 -5.26
CA PHE A 147 -7.27 -2.81 -5.28
C PHE A 147 -7.25 -3.56 -3.94
N TYR A 148 -6.06 -3.76 -3.36
CA TYR A 148 -5.92 -4.53 -2.11
C TYR A 148 -5.87 -3.65 -0.86
N ASN A 149 -5.66 -2.34 -0.95
CA ASN A 149 -5.41 -1.42 0.16
C ASN A 149 -4.13 -1.75 0.97
N TYR A 150 -3.26 -2.61 0.46
CA TYR A 150 -1.94 -2.92 1.03
C TYR A 150 -0.92 -3.20 -0.08
N GLY A 151 0.32 -3.41 0.29
CA GLY A 151 1.44 -3.69 -0.58
C GLY A 151 2.76 -3.48 0.17
N ILE A 152 3.87 -3.40 -0.54
CA ILE A 152 5.17 -3.07 0.06
C ILE A 152 5.33 -1.54 0.12
N TRP A 153 5.42 -1.03 1.32
CA TRP A 153 5.49 0.39 1.65
C TRP A 153 6.94 0.89 1.80
N THR A 154 7.09 2.21 1.79
CA THR A 154 8.36 2.90 2.05
C THR A 154 8.53 3.13 3.54
N VAL A 155 9.71 2.80 4.07
CA VAL A 155 10.12 3.11 5.44
C VAL A 155 11.07 4.30 5.45
N LEU A 156 10.69 5.36 6.17
CA LEU A 156 11.51 6.56 6.33
C LEU A 156 12.00 6.68 7.77
N GLU A 157 13.25 7.09 7.93
CA GLU A 157 13.76 7.57 9.22
C GLU A 157 13.21 8.96 9.51
N ARG A 158 12.52 9.16 10.63
CA ARG A 158 11.89 10.46 10.94
C ARG A 158 12.88 11.58 11.24
N LYS A 159 14.09 11.23 11.65
CA LYS A 159 15.12 12.22 12.03
C LYS A 159 15.53 13.12 10.85
N ASN A 160 15.64 12.57 9.66
CA ASN A 160 16.16 13.25 8.47
C ASN A 160 15.32 13.03 7.21
N GLY A 161 14.24 12.24 7.28
CA GLY A 161 13.38 11.90 6.15
C GLY A 161 14.01 10.92 5.15
N ALA A 162 15.15 10.29 5.49
CA ALA A 162 15.79 9.34 4.61
C ALA A 162 14.93 8.08 4.41
N ILE A 163 14.86 7.58 3.19
CA ILE A 163 14.29 6.26 2.89
C ILE A 163 15.32 5.21 3.32
N ILE A 164 14.96 4.41 4.31
CA ILE A 164 15.86 3.43 4.95
C ILE A 164 15.52 1.98 4.62
N GLY A 165 14.40 1.76 3.95
CA GLY A 165 13.98 0.40 3.63
C GLY A 165 12.57 0.33 3.07
N ARG A 166 12.09 -0.90 2.95
CA ARG A 166 10.73 -1.23 2.54
C ARG A 166 10.18 -2.31 3.48
N VAL A 167 8.89 -2.26 3.74
CA VAL A 167 8.17 -3.28 4.52
C VAL A 167 6.74 -3.34 4.03
N GLY A 168 6.10 -4.49 4.11
CA GLY A 168 4.67 -4.56 3.78
C GLY A 168 4.15 -5.97 3.64
N ILE A 169 3.04 -6.07 2.94
CA ILE A 169 2.27 -7.30 2.77
C ILE A 169 2.03 -7.49 1.27
N GLU A 170 2.25 -8.70 0.79
CA GLU A 170 1.92 -9.13 -0.56
C GLU A 170 1.02 -10.36 -0.53
N ASN A 171 0.43 -10.67 -1.68
CA ASN A 171 -0.28 -11.93 -1.85
C ASN A 171 0.74 -13.02 -2.15
N GLY A 172 0.70 -14.09 -1.36
CA GLY A 172 1.50 -15.28 -1.58
C GLY A 172 0.61 -16.52 -1.73
N GLU A 173 1.22 -17.62 -2.07
CA GLU A 173 0.58 -18.93 -2.10
C GLU A 173 1.40 -19.92 -1.28
N TYR A 174 0.75 -20.72 -0.47
CA TYR A 174 1.37 -21.81 0.27
C TYR A 174 0.45 -23.03 0.27
N GLN A 175 0.94 -24.14 -0.27
CA GLN A 175 0.21 -25.41 -0.36
C GLN A 175 -1.17 -25.29 -1.07
N GLY A 176 -1.26 -24.43 -2.10
CA GLY A 176 -2.49 -24.18 -2.85
C GLY A 176 -3.48 -23.22 -2.19
N GLU A 177 -3.10 -22.64 -1.04
CA GLU A 177 -3.92 -21.66 -0.34
C GLU A 177 -3.32 -20.26 -0.47
N ASN A 178 -4.19 -19.25 -0.67
CA ASN A 178 -3.77 -17.86 -0.66
C ASN A 178 -3.38 -17.42 0.75
N VAL A 179 -2.20 -16.86 0.89
CA VAL A 179 -1.68 -16.36 2.17
C VAL A 179 -1.23 -14.89 2.04
N LEU A 180 -1.15 -14.21 3.17
CA LEU A 180 -0.52 -12.88 3.23
C LEU A 180 0.96 -13.05 3.55
N GLU A 181 1.82 -12.54 2.66
CA GLU A 181 3.27 -12.60 2.78
C GLU A 181 3.83 -11.30 3.35
N LEU A 182 4.65 -11.41 4.37
CA LEU A 182 5.44 -10.33 4.91
C LEU A 182 6.72 -10.13 4.09
N GLY A 183 6.85 -8.98 3.42
CA GLY A 183 8.08 -8.53 2.78
C GLY A 183 8.78 -7.45 3.60
N TYR A 184 10.11 -7.51 3.74
CA TYR A 184 10.90 -6.46 4.40
C TYR A 184 12.34 -6.41 3.91
N LEU A 185 12.88 -5.21 3.85
CA LEU A 185 14.31 -4.95 3.69
C LEU A 185 14.67 -3.64 4.40
N ILE A 186 15.87 -3.59 4.96
CA ILE A 186 16.46 -2.38 5.56
C ILE A 186 17.88 -2.20 5.00
N GLY A 187 18.19 -0.98 4.59
CA GLY A 187 19.51 -0.58 4.08
C GLY A 187 20.62 -0.84 5.07
N LYS A 188 21.84 -1.14 4.55
CA LYS A 188 22.99 -1.60 5.32
C LYS A 188 23.33 -0.70 6.52
N ASP A 189 23.27 0.61 6.32
CA ASP A 189 23.62 1.60 7.36
C ASP A 189 22.63 1.64 8.53
N TRP A 190 21.42 1.10 8.36
CA TRP A 190 20.35 1.08 9.36
C TRP A 190 20.11 -0.31 9.98
N ARG A 191 20.86 -1.34 9.52
CA ARG A 191 20.73 -2.69 10.07
C ARG A 191 21.21 -2.76 11.51
N ARG A 192 20.73 -3.75 12.26
CA ARG A 192 21.08 -4.03 13.66
C ARG A 192 20.80 -2.90 14.66
N GLN A 193 19.97 -1.91 14.26
CA GLN A 193 19.52 -0.80 15.09
C GLN A 193 18.04 -0.93 15.52
N GLY A 194 17.41 -2.07 15.21
CA GLY A 194 16.01 -2.34 15.56
C GLY A 194 14.97 -1.81 14.58
N PHE A 195 15.35 -1.12 13.51
CA PHE A 195 14.42 -0.56 12.53
C PHE A 195 13.56 -1.62 11.84
N ALA A 196 14.12 -2.77 11.46
CA ALA A 196 13.36 -3.87 10.88
C ALA A 196 12.28 -4.38 11.84
N ARG A 197 12.62 -4.58 13.12
CA ARG A 197 11.67 -5.04 14.16
C ARG A 197 10.53 -4.05 14.34
N GLU A 198 10.82 -2.78 14.37
CA GLU A 198 9.84 -1.71 14.53
C GLU A 198 8.91 -1.64 13.31
N ALA A 199 9.47 -1.69 12.10
CA ALA A 199 8.70 -1.65 10.87
C ALA A 199 7.79 -2.89 10.72
N VAL A 200 8.31 -4.09 10.96
CA VAL A 200 7.53 -5.33 10.90
C VAL A 200 6.43 -5.35 11.96
N SER A 201 6.71 -4.90 13.18
CA SER A 201 5.68 -4.83 14.24
C SER A 201 4.50 -3.93 13.84
N MET A 202 4.75 -2.81 13.16
CA MET A 202 3.68 -1.95 12.64
C MET A 202 2.93 -2.61 11.49
N THR A 203 3.61 -3.37 10.64
CA THR A 203 2.98 -4.15 9.54
C THR A 203 2.10 -5.27 10.08
N GLU A 204 2.58 -6.02 11.09
CA GLU A 204 1.79 -7.05 11.78
C GLU A 204 0.53 -6.45 12.42
N ARG A 205 0.66 -5.30 13.05
CA ARG A 205 -0.47 -4.58 13.62
C ARG A 205 -1.47 -4.16 12.55
N PHE A 206 -1.01 -3.61 11.43
CA PHE A 206 -1.88 -3.27 10.29
C PHE A 206 -2.60 -4.51 9.76
N ALA A 207 -1.90 -5.64 9.58
CA ALA A 207 -2.50 -6.88 9.15
C ALA A 207 -3.61 -7.37 10.10
N ALA A 208 -3.36 -7.31 11.40
CA ALA A 208 -4.32 -7.76 12.42
C ALA A 208 -5.51 -6.81 12.56
N GLU A 209 -5.29 -5.49 12.62
CA GLU A 209 -6.32 -4.50 12.94
C GLU A 209 -7.10 -4.02 11.71
N VAL A 210 -6.42 -3.84 10.57
CA VAL A 210 -7.04 -3.29 9.35
C VAL A 210 -7.48 -4.40 8.40
N LEU A 211 -6.61 -5.38 8.12
CA LEU A 211 -6.95 -6.49 7.21
C LEU A 211 -7.68 -7.63 7.92
N GLN A 212 -7.76 -7.60 9.26
CA GLN A 212 -8.36 -8.68 10.07
C GLN A 212 -7.71 -10.05 9.79
N ALA A 213 -6.44 -10.06 9.41
CA ALA A 213 -5.69 -11.26 9.11
C ALA A 213 -5.42 -12.09 10.37
N ASP A 214 -5.53 -13.40 10.26
CA ASP A 214 -5.23 -14.33 11.35
C ASP A 214 -3.75 -14.62 11.46
N SER A 215 -3.01 -14.56 10.35
CA SER A 215 -1.57 -14.85 10.31
C SER A 215 -0.87 -14.10 9.17
N LEU A 216 0.45 -13.97 9.30
CA LEU A 216 1.36 -13.59 8.21
C LEU A 216 2.37 -14.72 7.97
N HIS A 217 2.75 -14.88 6.72
CA HIS A 217 3.78 -15.80 6.26
C HIS A 217 5.02 -15.03 5.82
N ALA A 218 6.18 -15.66 5.91
CA ALA A 218 7.42 -15.14 5.33
C ALA A 218 8.15 -16.27 4.58
N PHE A 219 8.52 -16.01 3.34
CA PHE A 219 9.21 -16.95 2.48
C PHE A 219 10.70 -16.55 2.42
N ILE A 220 11.57 -17.40 2.92
CA ILE A 220 12.97 -17.06 3.14
C ILE A 220 13.87 -18.11 2.49
N HIS A 221 14.78 -17.65 1.62
CA HIS A 221 15.79 -18.52 1.03
C HIS A 221 16.62 -19.21 2.14
N PRO A 222 16.88 -20.54 2.05
CA PRO A 222 17.53 -21.28 3.13
C PRO A 222 18.94 -20.79 3.50
N GLN A 223 19.63 -20.12 2.60
CA GLN A 223 20.94 -19.52 2.85
C GLN A 223 20.88 -18.08 3.39
N ASN A 224 19.71 -17.46 3.50
CA ASN A 224 19.54 -16.12 4.08
C ASN A 224 19.52 -16.20 5.61
N GLU A 225 20.68 -16.51 6.21
CA GLU A 225 20.82 -16.68 7.64
C GLU A 225 20.36 -15.43 8.44
N SER A 226 20.59 -14.25 7.90
CA SER A 226 20.22 -12.99 8.56
C SER A 226 18.70 -12.83 8.68
N SER A 227 17.95 -13.11 7.61
CA SER A 227 16.48 -13.11 7.64
C SER A 227 15.93 -14.22 8.52
N ILE A 228 16.51 -15.42 8.45
CA ILE A 228 16.11 -16.56 9.30
C ILE A 228 16.28 -16.21 10.79
N ALA A 229 17.42 -15.66 11.17
CA ALA A 229 17.68 -15.26 12.56
C ALA A 229 16.71 -14.16 13.02
N PHE A 230 16.43 -13.19 12.15
CA PHE A 230 15.51 -12.10 12.44
C PHE A 230 14.08 -12.60 12.61
N ILE A 231 13.56 -13.39 11.66
CA ILE A 231 12.15 -13.84 11.69
C ILE A 231 11.86 -14.73 12.92
N LYS A 232 12.82 -15.59 13.31
CA LYS A 232 12.77 -16.33 14.57
C LYS A 232 12.70 -15.43 15.78
N ALA A 233 13.56 -14.40 15.82
CA ALA A 233 13.64 -13.48 16.95
C ALA A 233 12.40 -12.61 17.15
N ILE A 234 11.53 -12.50 16.14
CA ILE A 234 10.24 -11.79 16.21
C ILE A 234 9.04 -12.74 16.35
N GLY A 235 9.28 -14.05 16.54
CA GLY A 235 8.28 -15.02 16.95
C GLY A 235 7.54 -15.72 15.80
N TYR A 236 8.13 -15.78 14.59
CA TYR A 236 7.63 -16.66 13.55
C TYR A 236 8.12 -18.08 13.78
N GLU A 237 7.26 -19.03 13.48
CA GLU A 237 7.53 -20.46 13.56
C GLU A 237 7.71 -21.02 12.16
N LYS A 238 8.70 -21.90 12.00
CA LYS A 238 8.97 -22.56 10.72
C LYS A 238 7.92 -23.63 10.47
N LEU A 239 7.32 -23.61 9.28
CA LEU A 239 6.42 -24.66 8.83
C LEU A 239 7.22 -25.88 8.31
N GLU A 240 6.60 -27.05 8.36
CA GLU A 240 7.26 -28.33 8.01
C GLU A 240 7.54 -28.44 6.52
N LEU A 241 6.56 -28.04 5.69
CA LEU A 241 6.69 -28.12 4.24
C LEU A 241 7.35 -26.86 3.68
N PRO A 242 8.29 -26.98 2.75
CA PRO A 242 8.84 -25.82 2.05
C PRO A 242 7.81 -25.22 1.09
N GLY A 243 8.04 -23.96 0.72
CA GLY A 243 7.38 -23.34 -0.43
C GLY A 243 7.97 -23.80 -1.76
N GLU A 244 7.57 -23.13 -2.83
CA GLU A 244 8.16 -23.33 -4.14
C GLU A 244 9.69 -23.10 -4.12
N ASP A 245 10.40 -23.74 -5.03
CA ASP A 245 11.86 -23.64 -5.16
C ASP A 245 12.65 -23.93 -3.86
N GLY A 246 12.03 -24.59 -2.88
CA GLY A 246 12.67 -24.98 -1.63
C GLY A 246 12.87 -23.85 -0.62
N VAL A 247 12.17 -22.72 -0.75
CA VAL A 247 12.18 -21.65 0.24
C VAL A 247 11.61 -22.13 1.57
N LEU A 248 12.16 -21.63 2.67
CA LEU A 248 11.65 -21.91 4.01
C LEU A 248 10.44 -21.02 4.27
N VAL A 249 9.34 -21.62 4.69
CA VAL A 249 8.11 -20.90 5.04
C VAL A 249 7.99 -20.75 6.54
N TRP A 250 7.74 -19.53 6.97
CA TRP A 250 7.58 -19.15 8.36
C TRP A 250 6.21 -18.52 8.55
N GLN A 251 5.55 -18.79 9.66
CA GLN A 251 4.23 -18.25 9.97
C GLN A 251 4.21 -17.67 11.37
N LYS A 252 3.45 -16.59 11.52
CA LYS A 252 3.11 -16.04 12.83
C LYS A 252 1.61 -15.78 12.90
N ASN A 253 0.96 -16.35 13.90
CA ASN A 253 -0.42 -16.02 14.23
C ASN A 253 -0.47 -14.63 14.86
N LEU A 254 -1.35 -13.80 14.35
CA LEU A 254 -1.50 -12.41 14.79
C LEU A 254 -2.52 -12.35 15.94
N GLN A 255 -2.19 -11.57 16.96
CA GLN A 255 -3.17 -11.29 18.02
C GLN A 255 -4.09 -10.17 17.53
N LYS A 256 -5.36 -10.51 17.32
CA LYS A 256 -6.39 -9.48 17.07
C LYS A 256 -6.56 -8.67 18.35
N GLY A 257 -6.30 -7.37 18.27
CA GLY A 257 -6.59 -6.47 19.37
C GLY A 257 -8.05 -6.65 19.77
N ARG A 258 -8.34 -6.80 21.07
CA ARG A 258 -9.73 -6.70 21.56
C ARG A 258 -10.18 -5.26 21.29
N ILE A 259 -11.14 -5.12 20.36
CA ILE A 259 -11.88 -3.86 20.12
C ILE A 259 -12.70 -3.55 21.38
#